data_3a5ebbd77eb641919bdb9121b219c224
#
_entry.id   3a5ebbd77eb641919bdb9121b219c224
#
_cell.length_a   1.000
_cell.length_b   1.000
_cell.length_c   1.000
_cell.angle_alpha   90.00
_cell.angle_beta   90.00
_cell.angle_gamma   90.00
#
_symmetry.space_group_name_H-M   'P 1'
#
loop_
_entity.id
_entity.type
_entity.pdbx_description
1 polymer ?
#
loop_
_entity_poly.entity_id
_entity_poly.type
_entity_poly.pdbx_seq_one_letter_code
_entity_poly.pdbx_strand_id
1 'polypeptide(L)'
;EDLTPLEHLEFISYLRLDHNAITDLTPLSKLKYLRSLTLKANYITDVTPLKDLELLEALRLDDNPIQDTSVLESMEFYEKFTN
;
A
#
# COMPACT_ATOMS: atom_id res chain seq x y z
N GLU A 1 -6.36 -10.90 6.00
CA GLU A 1 -6.83 -11.22 4.65
C GLU A 1 -5.68 -11.53 3.73
N ASP A 2 -5.89 -12.51 2.88
CA ASP A 2 -4.87 -12.93 1.95
C ASP A 2 -5.07 -12.19 0.63
N LEU A 3 -4.09 -11.41 0.22
CA LEU A 3 -4.18 -10.63 -1.00
C LEU A 3 -3.65 -11.35 -2.23
N THR A 4 -3.22 -12.61 -2.06
CA THR A 4 -2.64 -13.34 -3.18
C THR A 4 -3.51 -13.33 -4.44
N PRO A 5 -4.83 -13.45 -4.35
CA PRO A 5 -5.64 -13.42 -5.58
C PRO A 5 -5.52 -12.13 -6.36
N LEU A 6 -5.07 -11.04 -5.73
CA LEU A 6 -4.94 -9.77 -6.42
C LEU A 6 -3.70 -9.68 -7.29
N GLU A 7 -2.76 -10.61 -7.13
CA GLU A 7 -1.51 -10.55 -7.88
C GLU A 7 -1.73 -10.61 -9.39
N HIS A 8 -2.86 -11.14 -9.82
CA HIS A 8 -3.14 -11.27 -11.25
C HIS A 8 -3.70 -10.00 -11.88
N LEU A 9 -4.00 -9.00 -11.08
CA LEU A 9 -4.60 -7.76 -11.58
C LEU A 9 -3.52 -6.76 -11.97
N GLU A 10 -2.64 -7.16 -12.87
CA GLU A 10 -1.40 -6.46 -13.15
C GLU A 10 -1.58 -5.02 -13.62
N PHE A 11 -2.71 -4.73 -14.26
CA PHE A 11 -2.89 -3.40 -14.83
C PHE A 11 -3.87 -2.53 -14.06
N ILE A 12 -4.25 -2.96 -12.87
CA ILE A 12 -5.15 -2.16 -12.05
C ILE A 12 -4.44 -0.89 -11.61
N SER A 13 -5.15 0.24 -11.67
CA SER A 13 -4.57 1.52 -11.29
C SER A 13 -5.15 2.08 -10.00
N TYR A 14 -6.28 1.59 -9.57
CA TYR A 14 -6.95 2.08 -8.37
C TYR A 14 -7.41 0.91 -7.52
N LEU A 15 -7.06 0.94 -6.23
CA LEU A 15 -7.40 -0.18 -5.35
C LEU A 15 -7.74 0.36 -3.98
N ARG A 16 -8.89 -0.03 -3.46
CA ARG A 16 -9.30 0.36 -2.13
C ARG A 16 -9.53 -0.88 -1.27
N LEU A 17 -8.80 -0.98 -0.20
CA LEU A 17 -8.83 -2.16 0.68
C LEU A 17 -8.98 -1.78 2.14
N ASP A 18 -9.69 -0.69 2.41
CA ASP A 18 -9.88 -0.20 3.78
C ASP A 18 -10.63 -1.23 4.62
N HIS A 19 -10.28 -1.33 5.89
CA HIS A 19 -11.00 -2.13 6.88
C HIS A 19 -11.01 -3.63 6.57
N ASN A 20 -9.87 -4.19 6.21
CA ASN A 20 -9.81 -5.59 5.80
C ASN A 20 -8.86 -6.47 6.57
N ALA A 21 -8.37 -6.02 7.70
CA ALA A 21 -7.47 -6.82 8.56
C ALA A 21 -6.24 -7.33 7.80
N ILE A 22 -5.73 -6.52 6.88
CA ILE A 22 -4.58 -6.91 6.07
C ILE A 22 -3.30 -6.73 6.87
N THR A 23 -2.39 -7.68 6.77
CA THR A 23 -1.09 -7.57 7.42
C THR A 23 0.07 -7.61 6.41
N ASP A 24 -0.06 -8.39 5.34
CA ASP A 24 1.04 -8.65 4.42
C ASP A 24 0.75 -8.01 3.08
N LEU A 25 1.57 -7.05 2.67
CA LEU A 25 1.39 -6.33 1.42
C LEU A 25 2.20 -6.91 0.27
N THR A 26 2.93 -8.00 0.50
CA THR A 26 3.79 -8.57 -0.53
C THR A 26 3.07 -8.79 -1.86
N PRO A 27 1.83 -9.30 -1.88
CA PRO A 27 1.16 -9.51 -3.18
C PRO A 27 0.96 -8.23 -3.97
N LEU A 28 0.92 -7.08 -3.31
CA LEU A 28 0.71 -5.82 -4.01
C LEU A 28 1.96 -5.32 -4.71
N SER A 29 3.12 -5.87 -4.37
CA SER A 29 4.37 -5.40 -4.96
C SER A 29 4.43 -5.62 -6.47
N LYS A 30 3.58 -6.49 -6.99
CA LYS A 30 3.57 -6.81 -8.41
C LYS A 30 2.63 -5.92 -9.21
N LEU A 31 1.84 -5.09 -8.54
CA LEU A 31 0.85 -4.25 -9.21
C LEU A 31 1.48 -2.92 -9.60
N LYS A 32 2.37 -2.96 -10.57
CA LYS A 32 3.24 -1.83 -10.91
C LYS A 32 2.51 -0.62 -11.48
N TYR A 33 1.27 -0.80 -11.89
CA TYR A 33 0.51 0.31 -12.47
C TYR A 33 -0.40 1.02 -11.48
N LEU A 34 -0.34 0.63 -10.21
CA LEU A 34 -1.17 1.28 -9.20
C LEU A 34 -0.82 2.75 -9.09
N ARG A 35 -1.83 3.59 -9.17
CA ARG A 35 -1.69 5.03 -8.97
C ARG A 35 -2.35 5.48 -7.69
N SER A 36 -3.38 4.77 -7.24
CA SER A 36 -4.08 5.14 -6.02
C SER A 36 -4.35 3.88 -5.21
N LEU A 37 -3.92 3.90 -3.96
CA LEU A 37 -4.05 2.73 -3.08
C LEU A 37 -4.48 3.21 -1.70
N THR A 38 -5.59 2.67 -1.21
CA THR A 38 -6.04 2.99 0.14
C THR A 38 -6.12 1.73 0.98
N LEU A 39 -5.50 1.80 2.15
CA LEU A 39 -5.39 0.67 3.07
C LEU A 39 -5.69 1.07 4.49
N LYS A 40 -6.62 2.00 4.68
CA LYS A 40 -6.94 2.51 6.00
C LYS A 40 -7.49 1.43 6.91
N ALA A 41 -7.15 1.50 8.17
CA ALA A 41 -7.74 0.64 9.19
C ALA A 41 -7.52 -0.84 8.93
N ASN A 42 -6.25 -1.19 8.68
CA ASN A 42 -5.83 -2.58 8.60
C ASN A 42 -4.82 -2.83 9.71
N TYR A 43 -4.00 -3.85 9.57
CA TYR A 43 -3.00 -4.19 10.59
C TYR A 43 -1.60 -4.20 9.99
N ILE A 44 -1.34 -3.27 9.08
CA ILE A 44 -0.07 -3.23 8.36
C ILE A 44 1.01 -2.64 9.24
N THR A 45 2.13 -3.31 9.33
CA THR A 45 3.30 -2.80 10.03
C THR A 45 4.47 -2.55 9.10
N ASP A 46 4.55 -3.24 7.98
CA ASP A 46 5.69 -3.19 7.07
C ASP A 46 5.21 -2.76 5.70
N VAL A 47 5.68 -1.60 5.23
CA VAL A 47 5.28 -1.06 3.93
C VAL A 47 6.38 -1.24 2.88
N THR A 48 7.42 -2.01 3.18
CA THR A 48 8.49 -2.24 2.23
C THR A 48 7.99 -2.76 0.87
N PRO A 49 6.98 -3.62 0.80
CA PRO A 49 6.55 -4.09 -0.52
C PRO A 49 6.04 -3.00 -1.44
N LEU A 50 5.75 -1.82 -0.92
CA LEU A 50 5.24 -0.72 -1.73
C LEU A 50 6.34 0.10 -2.38
N LYS A 51 7.59 -0.17 -2.07
CA LYS A 51 8.69 0.70 -2.50
C LYS A 51 8.88 0.74 -4.00
N ASP A 52 8.46 -0.32 -4.70
CA ASP A 52 8.67 -0.40 -6.15
C ASP A 52 7.46 0.03 -6.96
N LEU A 53 6.42 0.54 -6.32
CA LEU A 53 5.22 1.00 -7.01
C LEU A 53 5.45 2.43 -7.46
N GLU A 54 6.19 2.59 -8.53
CA GLU A 54 6.70 3.89 -8.95
C GLU A 54 5.63 4.84 -9.47
N LEU A 55 4.48 4.32 -9.86
CA LEU A 55 3.41 5.17 -10.38
C LEU A 55 2.42 5.63 -9.32
N LEU A 56 2.61 5.22 -8.07
CA LEU A 56 1.69 5.63 -7.02
C LEU A 56 1.69 7.14 -6.87
N GLU A 57 0.49 7.71 -6.84
CA GLU A 57 0.29 9.13 -6.65
C GLU A 57 -0.48 9.43 -5.38
N ALA A 58 -1.23 8.46 -4.88
CA ALA A 58 -2.00 8.62 -3.65
C ALA A 58 -1.95 7.34 -2.85
N LEU A 59 -1.64 7.47 -1.57
CA LEU A 59 -1.53 6.32 -0.68
C LEU A 59 -2.10 6.70 0.67
N ARG A 60 -3.02 5.92 1.19
CA ARG A 60 -3.62 6.16 2.49
C ARG A 60 -3.38 4.97 3.40
N LEU A 61 -2.73 5.22 4.50
CA LEU A 61 -2.38 4.17 5.47
C LEU A 61 -2.85 4.52 6.88
N ASP A 62 -3.83 5.39 7.00
CA ASP A 62 -4.34 5.81 8.30
C ASP A 62 -4.78 4.61 9.12
N ASP A 63 -4.57 4.67 10.42
CA ASP A 63 -5.05 3.65 11.33
C ASP A 63 -4.42 2.28 11.10
N ASN A 64 -3.14 2.28 10.77
CA ASN A 64 -2.33 1.08 10.71
C ASN A 64 -1.15 1.22 11.65
N PRO A 65 -0.71 0.14 12.29
CA PRO A 65 0.43 0.20 13.20
C PRO A 65 1.76 0.18 12.44
N ILE A 66 1.97 1.14 11.55
CA ILE A 66 3.20 1.21 10.75
C ILE A 66 4.38 1.46 11.68
N GLN A 67 5.41 0.64 11.57
CA GLN A 67 6.57 0.75 12.43
C GLN A 67 7.69 1.57 11.84
N ASP A 68 7.81 1.57 10.51
CA ASP A 68 8.92 2.25 9.85
C ASP A 68 8.39 2.90 8.57
N THR A 69 8.45 4.22 8.51
CA THR A 69 7.95 4.96 7.36
C THR A 69 9.05 5.37 6.39
N SER A 70 10.28 4.91 6.59
CA SER A 70 11.38 5.37 5.76
C SER A 70 11.17 5.05 4.28
N VAL A 71 10.52 3.94 3.97
CA VAL A 71 10.20 3.61 2.59
C VAL A 71 9.30 4.67 1.98
N LEU A 72 8.31 5.13 2.75
CA LEU A 72 7.37 6.12 2.26
C LEU A 72 8.04 7.46 2.06
N GLU A 73 9.00 7.79 2.91
CA GLU A 73 9.67 9.07 2.84
C GLU A 73 10.54 9.20 1.60
N SER A 74 10.96 8.07 1.04
CA SER A 74 11.76 8.10 -0.17
C SER A 74 10.91 8.26 -1.42
N MET A 75 9.60 8.17 -1.30
CA MET A 75 8.71 8.32 -2.45
C MET A 75 8.38 9.78 -2.66
N GLU A 76 8.43 10.22 -3.91
CA GLU A 76 8.29 11.64 -4.21
C GLU A 76 6.94 12.21 -3.85
N PHE A 77 5.91 11.38 -3.92
CA PHE A 77 4.57 11.86 -3.65
C PHE A 77 4.25 11.90 -2.15
N TYR A 78 5.16 11.44 -1.31
CA TYR A 78 4.84 11.25 0.09
C TYR A 78 4.39 12.54 0.74
N GLU A 79 3.18 12.53 1.24
CA GLU A 79 2.67 13.57 2.08
C GLU A 79 2.41 12.92 3.40
N LYS A 80 2.37 13.60 4.41
CA LYS A 80 2.28 12.96 5.71
C LYS A 80 0.91 12.37 5.96
N PHE A 81 0.72 11.21 5.46
CA PHE A 81 -0.48 10.54 5.76
C PHE A 81 -0.33 9.92 7.09
N THR A 82 -0.32 10.49 8.07
CA THR A 82 -0.05 9.82 9.28
C THR A 82 -1.27 9.38 10.00
N ASN A 83 -1.12 8.46 10.84
CA ASN A 83 -2.18 7.91 11.64
C ASN A 83 -2.72 8.89 12.63
#